data_d9ab917c4b9c4772bf57c5f79bf22a75
#
_entry.id   d9ab917c4b9c4772bf57c5f79bf22a75
#
_cell.length_a   1.000
_cell.length_b   1.000
_cell.length_c   1.000
_cell.angle_alpha   90.00
_cell.angle_beta   90.00
_cell.angle_gamma   90.00
#
_symmetry.space_group_name_H-M   'P 1'
#
loop_
_entity.id
_entity.type
_entity.pdbx_description
1 polymer ?
#
loop_
_entity_poly.entity_id
_entity_poly.type
_entity_poly.pdbx_seq_one_letter_code
_entity_poly.pdbx_strand_id
1 'polypeptide(L)'
;MMDALLKIERLCKRYPGFALEDVSFSLAAGRIMGLIGKNGAGKSTTLKAALNMVSPQSGTVTMFGQDFYRHEKECRQRVGVVFGGIDFYPLKRLSAITAVTRRFYADWDDAQYRTYLRRFALDESRKFKELSNGMKVKYLLALALSHRAELLILDEPTSGLDPVSREELTRIFRHIVKTEGCAILFSTHITSDLDRCADDITYIQNGRVLQSADRETFLRSFGHLKTPEDTGPLTLEDIMLRTERSEWDDDAAL
;
A
#
# COMPACT_ATOMS: atom_id res chain seq x y z
N MET A 1 -12.52 -14.04 15.64
CA MET A 1 -12.21 -13.06 14.58
C MET A 1 -10.84 -12.51 14.89
N MET A 2 -9.90 -12.56 13.96
CA MET A 2 -8.61 -11.87 14.18
C MET A 2 -8.88 -10.37 14.26
N ASP A 3 -8.39 -9.71 15.30
CA ASP A 3 -8.55 -8.27 15.44
C ASP A 3 -7.85 -7.55 14.29
N ALA A 4 -8.55 -6.62 13.65
CA ALA A 4 -8.00 -5.83 12.54
C ALA A 4 -6.89 -4.92 13.06
N LEU A 5 -5.71 -4.97 12.45
CA LEU A 5 -4.59 -4.08 12.74
C LEU A 5 -4.84 -2.66 12.21
N LEU A 6 -5.46 -2.57 11.03
CA LEU A 6 -5.95 -1.35 10.40
C LEU A 6 -7.43 -1.53 10.07
N LYS A 7 -8.25 -0.57 10.45
CA LYS A 7 -9.67 -0.50 10.06
C LYS A 7 -10.01 0.91 9.61
N ILE A 8 -10.56 1.03 8.42
CA ILE A 8 -11.07 2.27 7.85
C ILE A 8 -12.58 2.09 7.72
N GLU A 9 -13.36 3.06 8.22
CA GLU A 9 -14.81 3.00 8.22
C GLU A 9 -15.41 4.30 7.72
N ARG A 10 -16.18 4.21 6.64
CA ARG A 10 -16.95 5.30 6.01
C ARG A 10 -16.11 6.57 5.78
N LEU A 11 -14.87 6.38 5.32
CA LEU A 11 -13.96 7.48 5.07
C LEU A 11 -14.42 8.28 3.85
N CYS A 12 -14.62 9.59 4.05
CA CYS A 12 -15.04 10.50 2.99
C CYS A 12 -14.05 11.66 2.84
N LYS A 13 -13.73 12.01 1.59
CA LYS A 13 -12.91 13.17 1.25
C LYS A 13 -13.34 13.76 -0.09
N ARG A 14 -13.63 15.05 -0.15
CA ARG A 14 -14.04 15.74 -1.38
C ARG A 14 -13.01 16.75 -1.83
N TYR A 15 -12.83 16.79 -3.13
CA TYR A 15 -12.09 17.80 -3.88
C TYR A 15 -12.96 18.31 -5.05
N PRO A 16 -12.64 19.44 -5.68
CA PRO A 16 -13.25 19.80 -6.96
C PRO A 16 -13.03 18.68 -7.99
N GLY A 17 -14.13 18.10 -8.49
CA GLY A 17 -14.10 17.05 -9.52
C GLY A 17 -13.79 15.63 -9.05
N PHE A 18 -13.59 15.40 -7.72
CA PHE A 18 -13.35 14.05 -7.19
C PHE A 18 -13.80 13.91 -5.73
N ALA A 19 -14.33 12.74 -5.37
CA ALA A 19 -14.65 12.42 -3.98
C ALA A 19 -14.30 10.98 -3.63
N LEU A 20 -13.79 10.76 -2.41
CA LEU A 20 -13.90 9.48 -1.73
C LEU A 20 -15.24 9.45 -1.01
N GLU A 21 -16.00 8.35 -1.18
CA GLU A 21 -17.31 8.19 -0.61
C GLU A 21 -17.43 6.84 0.09
N ASP A 22 -17.60 6.90 1.40
CA ASP A 22 -17.87 5.73 2.27
C ASP A 22 -16.84 4.61 2.17
N VAL A 23 -15.56 4.95 1.98
CA VAL A 23 -14.48 3.97 1.84
C VAL A 23 -14.32 3.20 3.15
N SER A 24 -14.51 1.88 3.09
CA SER A 24 -14.47 1.00 4.25
C SER A 24 -13.75 -0.31 3.92
N PHE A 25 -12.74 -0.67 4.70
CA PHE A 25 -12.05 -1.96 4.65
C PHE A 25 -11.21 -2.18 5.91
N SER A 26 -10.71 -3.41 6.11
CA SER A 26 -9.87 -3.74 7.24
C SER A 26 -8.76 -4.71 6.86
N LEU A 27 -7.59 -4.55 7.48
CA LEU A 27 -6.41 -5.40 7.31
C LEU A 27 -6.04 -6.04 8.65
N ALA A 28 -5.92 -7.36 8.67
CA ALA A 28 -5.46 -8.11 9.83
C ALA A 28 -3.92 -8.10 9.94
N ALA A 29 -3.40 -8.35 11.13
CA ALA A 29 -1.96 -8.50 11.37
C ALA A 29 -1.38 -9.64 10.53
N GLY A 30 -0.14 -9.49 10.06
CA GLY A 30 0.59 -10.52 9.33
C GLY A 30 0.01 -10.85 7.94
N ARG A 31 -0.74 -9.93 7.34
CA ARG A 31 -1.32 -10.09 6.00
C ARG A 31 -0.87 -9.00 5.05
N ILE A 32 -0.93 -9.29 3.76
CA ILE A 32 -0.68 -8.34 2.67
C ILE A 32 -1.99 -8.03 1.98
N MET A 33 -2.39 -6.75 2.02
CA MET A 33 -3.56 -6.26 1.28
C MET A 33 -3.13 -5.38 0.10
N GLY A 34 -3.65 -5.70 -1.07
CA GLY A 34 -3.56 -4.84 -2.24
C GLY A 34 -4.76 -3.91 -2.37
N LEU A 35 -4.51 -2.61 -2.48
CA LEU A 35 -5.52 -1.61 -2.83
C LEU A 35 -5.42 -1.34 -4.33
N ILE A 36 -6.32 -1.94 -5.12
CA ILE A 36 -6.30 -1.85 -6.59
C ILE A 36 -7.31 -0.83 -7.13
N GLY A 37 -7.06 -0.35 -8.34
CA GLY A 37 -7.91 0.55 -9.10
C GLY A 37 -7.10 1.33 -10.13
N LYS A 38 -7.76 1.90 -11.12
CA LYS A 38 -7.09 2.74 -12.14
C LYS A 38 -6.46 3.98 -11.54
N ASN A 39 -5.66 4.69 -12.34
CA ASN A 39 -5.15 5.99 -11.95
C ASN A 39 -6.31 6.98 -11.75
N GLY A 40 -6.29 7.72 -10.64
CA GLY A 40 -7.38 8.62 -10.28
C GLY A 40 -8.53 7.98 -9.50
N ALA A 41 -8.58 6.64 -9.34
CA ALA A 41 -9.66 5.94 -8.60
C ALA A 41 -9.77 6.31 -7.11
N GLY A 42 -8.73 6.92 -6.51
CA GLY A 42 -8.74 7.34 -5.10
C GLY A 42 -7.77 6.61 -4.19
N LYS A 43 -6.95 5.68 -4.70
CA LYS A 43 -5.98 4.89 -3.92
C LYS A 43 -5.09 5.77 -3.02
N SER A 44 -4.29 6.64 -3.62
CA SER A 44 -3.37 7.52 -2.88
C SER A 44 -4.11 8.49 -1.95
N THR A 45 -5.31 8.96 -2.33
CA THR A 45 -6.13 9.82 -1.49
C THR A 45 -6.61 9.06 -0.25
N THR A 46 -7.02 7.80 -0.40
CA THR A 46 -7.40 6.92 0.71
C THR A 46 -6.23 6.74 1.68
N LEU A 47 -5.03 6.40 1.17
CA LEU A 47 -3.85 6.22 2.01
C LEU A 47 -3.45 7.53 2.74
N LYS A 48 -3.47 8.66 2.03
CA LYS A 48 -3.15 9.97 2.63
C LYS A 48 -4.18 10.38 3.68
N ALA A 49 -5.46 10.13 3.46
CA ALA A 49 -6.51 10.40 4.45
C ALA A 49 -6.37 9.47 5.67
N ALA A 50 -6.12 8.18 5.44
CA ALA A 50 -5.88 7.22 6.52
C ALA A 50 -4.68 7.62 7.41
N LEU A 51 -3.68 8.28 6.83
CA LEU A 51 -2.48 8.77 7.53
C LEU A 51 -2.59 10.24 8.03
N ASN A 52 -3.77 10.85 7.97
CA ASN A 52 -3.98 12.26 8.32
C ASN A 52 -3.06 13.25 7.55
N MET A 53 -2.55 12.84 6.40
CA MET A 53 -1.80 13.74 5.50
C MET A 53 -2.75 14.68 4.75
N VAL A 54 -4.00 14.29 4.61
CA VAL A 54 -5.14 15.13 4.20
C VAL A 54 -6.30 14.85 5.15
N SER A 55 -6.91 15.87 5.71
CA SER A 55 -8.02 15.71 6.66
C SER A 55 -9.27 15.20 5.94
N PRO A 56 -9.87 14.07 6.34
CA PRO A 56 -11.15 13.61 5.82
C PRO A 56 -12.28 14.52 6.29
N GLN A 57 -13.43 14.51 5.60
CA GLN A 57 -14.63 15.16 6.04
C GLN A 57 -15.43 14.32 7.06
N SER A 58 -15.34 12.99 6.93
CA SER A 58 -15.98 12.06 7.86
C SER A 58 -15.33 10.68 7.78
N GLY A 59 -15.75 9.79 8.67
CA GLY A 59 -15.21 8.45 8.79
C GLY A 59 -14.21 8.32 9.92
N THR A 60 -13.81 7.10 10.21
CA THR A 60 -12.86 6.77 11.28
C THR A 60 -11.74 5.88 10.74
N VAL A 61 -10.57 6.04 11.32
CA VAL A 61 -9.41 5.17 11.09
C VAL A 61 -8.95 4.63 12.43
N THR A 62 -8.99 3.32 12.58
CA THR A 62 -8.47 2.62 13.75
C THR A 62 -7.19 1.90 13.36
N MET A 63 -6.10 2.14 14.08
CA MET A 63 -4.83 1.42 13.94
C MET A 63 -4.45 0.85 15.31
N PHE A 64 -4.05 -0.42 15.33
CA PHE A 64 -3.63 -1.10 16.57
C PHE A 64 -4.69 -1.04 17.67
N GLY A 65 -5.98 -1.06 17.32
CA GLY A 65 -7.11 -0.95 18.25
C GLY A 65 -7.41 0.46 18.77
N GLN A 66 -6.70 1.50 18.29
CA GLN A 66 -6.84 2.88 18.73
C GLN A 66 -7.35 3.78 17.60
N ASP A 67 -8.15 4.81 17.93
CA ASP A 67 -8.50 5.89 17.00
C ASP A 67 -7.23 6.61 16.57
N PHE A 68 -6.88 6.48 15.27
CA PHE A 68 -5.62 7.00 14.73
C PHE A 68 -5.50 8.53 14.90
N TYR A 69 -6.59 9.27 14.68
CA TYR A 69 -6.53 10.73 14.72
C TYR A 69 -6.35 11.28 16.15
N ARG A 70 -6.79 10.53 17.16
CA ARG A 70 -6.59 10.88 18.56
C ARG A 70 -5.23 10.43 19.10
N HIS A 71 -4.70 9.33 18.57
CA HIS A 71 -3.45 8.70 19.02
C HIS A 71 -2.39 8.67 17.88
N GLU A 72 -2.39 9.73 17.05
CA GLU A 72 -1.56 9.81 15.87
C GLU A 72 -0.07 9.60 16.15
N LYS A 73 0.45 10.24 17.20
CA LYS A 73 1.87 10.17 17.57
C LYS A 73 2.30 8.75 17.93
N GLU A 74 1.50 8.06 18.74
CA GLU A 74 1.76 6.68 19.17
C GLU A 74 1.64 5.70 17.99
N CYS A 75 0.60 5.84 17.19
CA CYS A 75 0.40 4.99 16.01
C CYS A 75 1.52 5.17 14.99
N ARG A 76 1.99 6.41 14.74
CA ARG A 76 3.07 6.68 13.79
C ARG A 76 4.41 6.04 14.18
N GLN A 77 4.65 5.75 15.46
CA GLN A 77 5.84 5.01 15.89
C GLN A 77 5.86 3.57 15.33
N ARG A 78 4.69 3.00 15.05
CA ARG A 78 4.48 1.62 14.63
C ARG A 78 4.13 1.49 13.14
N VAL A 79 4.06 2.60 12.40
CA VAL A 79 3.71 2.64 10.97
C VAL A 79 4.90 3.04 10.13
N GLY A 80 5.27 2.22 9.17
CA GLY A 80 6.22 2.56 8.11
C GLY A 80 5.48 3.02 6.85
N VAL A 81 5.94 4.12 6.25
CA VAL A 81 5.27 4.71 5.08
C VAL A 81 6.26 4.85 3.93
N VAL A 82 5.84 4.39 2.74
CA VAL A 82 6.61 4.56 1.50
C VAL A 82 5.66 5.11 0.43
N PHE A 83 5.85 6.36 0.04
CA PHE A 83 5.14 6.95 -1.10
C PHE A 83 6.01 6.91 -2.35
N GLY A 84 5.47 6.35 -3.44
CA GLY A 84 6.10 6.38 -4.76
C GLY A 84 6.26 7.82 -5.29
N GLY A 85 7.30 8.06 -6.08
CA GLY A 85 7.51 9.35 -6.74
C GLY A 85 7.98 10.50 -5.83
N ILE A 86 8.18 10.28 -4.54
CA ILE A 86 8.70 11.30 -3.63
C ILE A 86 10.23 11.23 -3.61
N ASP A 87 10.86 12.29 -4.11
CA ASP A 87 12.30 12.49 -3.95
C ASP A 87 12.61 13.01 -2.53
N PHE A 88 12.74 12.06 -1.61
CA PHE A 88 13.01 12.31 -0.20
C PHE A 88 14.47 12.78 -0.03
N TYR A 89 14.68 14.09 0.06
CA TYR A 89 16.02 14.70 0.18
C TYR A 89 17.02 14.23 -0.90
N PRO A 90 16.78 14.47 -2.20
CA PRO A 90 17.50 13.83 -3.29
C PRO A 90 19.02 14.06 -3.27
N LEU A 91 19.45 15.21 -2.76
CA LEU A 91 20.87 15.61 -2.71
C LEU A 91 21.61 15.15 -1.42
N LYS A 92 20.89 14.58 -0.45
CA LYS A 92 21.50 14.11 0.80
C LYS A 92 21.96 12.67 0.66
N ARG A 93 23.03 12.33 1.38
CA ARG A 93 23.49 10.94 1.53
C ARG A 93 22.51 10.15 2.39
N LEU A 94 22.40 8.84 2.16
CA LEU A 94 21.53 7.98 2.94
C LEU A 94 21.86 8.06 4.43
N SER A 95 23.15 8.07 4.81
CA SER A 95 23.60 8.25 6.19
C SER A 95 23.04 9.51 6.86
N ALA A 96 23.00 10.64 6.12
CA ALA A 96 22.46 11.88 6.66
C ALA A 96 20.93 11.84 6.83
N ILE A 97 20.23 11.20 5.89
CA ILE A 97 18.77 10.98 5.97
C ILE A 97 18.46 10.09 7.17
N THR A 98 19.15 8.97 7.31
CA THR A 98 18.99 8.03 8.43
C THR A 98 19.26 8.69 9.78
N ALA A 99 20.33 9.50 9.88
CA ALA A 99 20.68 10.21 11.12
C ALA A 99 19.56 11.17 11.60
N VAL A 100 18.79 11.74 10.68
CA VAL A 100 17.61 12.55 11.01
C VAL A 100 16.43 11.67 11.35
N THR A 101 16.11 10.68 10.49
CA THR A 101 14.93 9.80 10.62
C THR A 101 14.91 9.08 11.97
N ARG A 102 16.02 8.49 12.38
CA ARG A 102 16.10 7.72 13.64
C ARG A 102 15.74 8.53 14.90
N ARG A 103 15.84 9.87 14.85
CA ARG A 103 15.50 10.74 15.99
C ARG A 103 14.01 10.83 16.25
N PHE A 104 13.18 10.45 15.28
CA PHE A 104 11.72 10.48 15.40
C PHE A 104 11.15 9.19 15.99
N TYR A 105 11.95 8.12 16.08
CA TYR A 105 11.48 6.80 16.51
C TYR A 105 12.19 6.36 17.78
N ALA A 106 11.39 6.07 18.82
CA ALA A 106 11.92 5.67 20.13
C ALA A 106 12.58 4.27 20.09
N ASP A 107 12.01 3.35 19.30
CA ASP A 107 12.44 1.96 19.22
C ASP A 107 13.34 1.70 18.00
N TRP A 108 14.16 2.69 17.61
CA TRP A 108 15.11 2.53 16.52
C TRP A 108 16.21 1.50 16.83
N ASP A 109 16.40 0.55 15.91
CA ASP A 109 17.41 -0.51 16.02
C ASP A 109 18.50 -0.36 14.94
N ASP A 110 19.67 0.15 15.35
CA ASP A 110 20.83 0.32 14.44
C ASP A 110 21.41 -1.01 13.93
N ALA A 111 21.26 -2.10 14.67
CA ALA A 111 21.76 -3.41 14.23
C ALA A 111 20.87 -3.99 13.12
N GLN A 112 19.55 -3.85 13.28
CA GLN A 112 18.58 -4.24 12.29
C GLN A 112 18.74 -3.39 11.02
N TYR A 113 18.88 -2.07 11.16
CA TYR A 113 19.14 -1.16 10.04
C TYR A 113 20.36 -1.59 9.21
N ARG A 114 21.49 -1.85 9.86
CA ARG A 114 22.70 -2.35 9.17
C ARG A 114 22.49 -3.69 8.49
N THR A 115 21.66 -4.54 9.04
CA THR A 115 21.30 -5.82 8.43
C THR A 115 20.51 -5.63 7.14
N TYR A 116 19.51 -4.71 7.13
CA TYR A 116 18.76 -4.39 5.92
C TYR A 116 19.62 -3.70 4.86
N LEU A 117 20.53 -2.80 5.24
CA LEU A 117 21.48 -2.21 4.27
C LEU A 117 22.29 -3.28 3.55
N ARG A 118 22.87 -4.22 4.29
CA ARG A 118 23.62 -5.35 3.69
C ARG A 118 22.73 -6.20 2.79
N ARG A 119 21.55 -6.56 3.28
CA ARG A 119 20.59 -7.41 2.56
C ARG A 119 20.11 -6.79 1.25
N PHE A 120 19.90 -5.48 1.24
CA PHE A 120 19.44 -4.72 0.08
C PHE A 120 20.58 -4.16 -0.76
N ALA A 121 21.84 -4.47 -0.41
CA ALA A 121 23.05 -3.98 -1.07
C ALA A 121 23.08 -2.44 -1.19
N LEU A 122 22.73 -1.74 -0.11
CA LEU A 122 22.65 -0.28 -0.05
C LEU A 122 23.93 0.29 0.59
N ASP A 123 24.54 1.27 -0.09
CA ASP A 123 25.67 2.02 0.41
C ASP A 123 25.20 3.39 0.94
N GLU A 124 25.37 3.62 2.24
CA GLU A 124 24.98 4.86 2.93
C GLU A 124 25.72 6.12 2.46
N SER A 125 26.87 5.96 1.81
CA SER A 125 27.66 7.09 1.27
C SER A 125 27.02 7.71 0.04
N ARG A 126 26.15 6.97 -0.67
CA ARG A 126 25.46 7.43 -1.87
C ARG A 126 24.36 8.44 -1.54
N LYS A 127 24.10 9.34 -2.49
CA LYS A 127 22.97 10.27 -2.41
C LYS A 127 21.69 9.56 -2.84
N PHE A 128 20.55 9.97 -2.27
CA PHE A 128 19.25 9.36 -2.57
C PHE A 128 18.91 9.38 -4.06
N LYS A 129 19.23 10.47 -4.78
CA LYS A 129 19.01 10.58 -6.23
C LYS A 129 19.83 9.60 -7.09
N GLU A 130 20.89 9.03 -6.53
CA GLU A 130 21.78 8.09 -7.24
C GLU A 130 21.26 6.65 -7.16
N LEU A 131 20.19 6.42 -6.39
CA LEU A 131 19.55 5.13 -6.29
C LEU A 131 18.57 4.90 -7.45
N SER A 132 18.48 3.65 -7.93
CA SER A 132 17.36 3.24 -8.78
C SER A 132 16.05 3.31 -7.98
N ASN A 133 14.89 3.34 -8.66
CA ASN A 133 13.59 3.35 -7.98
C ASN A 133 13.43 2.18 -7.02
N GLY A 134 13.82 0.96 -7.42
CA GLY A 134 13.79 -0.22 -6.54
C GLY A 134 14.72 -0.07 -5.32
N MET A 135 15.91 0.50 -5.47
CA MET A 135 16.80 0.79 -4.34
C MET A 135 16.23 1.85 -3.41
N LYS A 136 15.54 2.87 -3.93
CA LYS A 136 14.83 3.88 -3.12
C LYS A 136 13.77 3.21 -2.23
N VAL A 137 12.94 2.35 -2.80
CA VAL A 137 11.92 1.61 -2.03
C VAL A 137 12.57 0.73 -0.98
N LYS A 138 13.61 -0.04 -1.33
CA LYS A 138 14.36 -0.88 -0.39
C LYS A 138 14.95 -0.07 0.77
N TYR A 139 15.48 1.13 0.49
CA TYR A 139 16.00 2.01 1.53
C TYR A 139 14.90 2.50 2.48
N LEU A 140 13.74 2.94 1.95
CA LEU A 140 12.61 3.37 2.76
C LEU A 140 12.04 2.22 3.60
N LEU A 141 12.01 0.99 3.05
CA LEU A 141 11.68 -0.22 3.82
C LEU A 141 12.70 -0.48 4.93
N ALA A 142 14.00 -0.32 4.66
CA ALA A 142 15.04 -0.48 5.67
C ALA A 142 14.85 0.51 6.83
N LEU A 143 14.50 1.77 6.55
CA LEU A 143 14.16 2.75 7.60
C LEU A 143 12.93 2.30 8.41
N ALA A 144 11.84 1.94 7.73
CA ALA A 144 10.59 1.54 8.38
C ALA A 144 10.74 0.31 9.28
N LEU A 145 11.45 -0.70 8.82
CA LEU A 145 11.67 -1.93 9.58
C LEU A 145 12.65 -1.72 10.75
N SER A 146 13.53 -0.72 10.66
CA SER A 146 14.50 -0.41 11.72
C SER A 146 13.88 0.27 12.95
N HIS A 147 12.67 0.81 12.84
CA HIS A 147 11.89 1.28 13.99
C HIS A 147 10.76 0.32 14.37
N ARG A 148 10.85 -0.95 13.93
CA ARG A 148 9.91 -2.02 14.25
C ARG A 148 8.47 -1.73 13.83
N ALA A 149 8.29 -1.18 12.63
CA ALA A 149 6.95 -0.95 12.09
C ALA A 149 6.16 -2.27 12.02
N GLU A 150 4.96 -2.26 12.56
CA GLU A 150 4.01 -3.37 12.54
C GLU A 150 3.05 -3.28 11.35
N LEU A 151 2.91 -2.08 10.77
CA LEU A 151 2.13 -1.81 9.58
C LEU A 151 2.97 -1.02 8.57
N LEU A 152 3.08 -1.52 7.34
CA LEU A 152 3.65 -0.78 6.22
C LEU A 152 2.52 -0.31 5.30
N ILE A 153 2.52 1.00 4.99
CA ILE A 153 1.59 1.60 4.02
C ILE A 153 2.42 2.12 2.84
N LEU A 154 2.22 1.50 1.67
CA LEU A 154 3.04 1.74 0.50
C LEU A 154 2.16 2.24 -0.66
N ASP A 155 2.46 3.41 -1.22
CA ASP A 155 1.72 3.96 -2.35
C ASP A 155 2.50 3.73 -3.64
N GLU A 156 1.98 2.89 -4.54
CA GLU A 156 2.56 2.51 -5.84
C GLU A 156 4.05 2.09 -5.75
N PRO A 157 4.46 1.20 -4.81
CA PRO A 157 5.88 0.92 -4.55
C PRO A 157 6.59 0.21 -5.71
N THR A 158 5.84 -0.40 -6.62
CA THR A 158 6.35 -1.16 -7.77
C THR A 158 6.28 -0.39 -9.08
N SER A 159 5.65 0.80 -9.07
CA SER A 159 5.48 1.63 -10.26
C SER A 159 6.83 2.07 -10.83
N GLY A 160 6.97 1.96 -12.15
CA GLY A 160 8.21 2.33 -12.85
C GLY A 160 9.40 1.39 -12.61
N LEU A 161 9.17 0.22 -12.00
CA LEU A 161 10.18 -0.83 -11.90
C LEU A 161 10.10 -1.79 -13.10
N ASP A 162 11.25 -2.34 -13.49
CA ASP A 162 11.31 -3.45 -14.43
C ASP A 162 10.71 -4.74 -13.81
N PRO A 163 10.34 -5.74 -14.61
CA PRO A 163 9.68 -6.96 -14.12
C PRO A 163 10.50 -7.74 -13.07
N VAL A 164 11.83 -7.75 -13.18
CA VAL A 164 12.72 -8.46 -12.24
C VAL A 164 12.72 -7.74 -10.87
N SER A 165 12.88 -6.42 -10.88
CA SER A 165 12.84 -5.59 -9.67
C SER A 165 11.48 -5.67 -8.97
N ARG A 166 10.37 -5.75 -9.72
CA ARG A 166 9.02 -5.94 -9.15
C ARG A 166 8.88 -7.30 -8.48
N GLU A 167 9.33 -8.36 -9.12
CA GLU A 167 9.31 -9.69 -8.54
C GLU A 167 10.15 -9.77 -7.26
N GLU A 168 11.34 -9.18 -7.27
CA GLU A 168 12.17 -9.11 -6.07
C GLU A 168 11.47 -8.37 -4.93
N LEU A 169 10.81 -7.24 -5.22
CA LEU A 169 10.13 -6.43 -4.21
C LEU A 169 8.92 -7.18 -3.61
N THR A 170 8.11 -7.85 -4.42
CA THR A 170 6.99 -8.66 -3.93
C THR A 170 7.45 -9.85 -3.08
N ARG A 171 8.60 -10.47 -3.40
CA ARG A 171 9.24 -11.48 -2.53
C ARG A 171 9.70 -10.87 -1.20
N ILE A 172 10.25 -9.65 -1.22
CA ILE A 172 10.62 -8.93 0.00
C ILE A 172 9.40 -8.68 0.87
N PHE A 173 8.25 -8.26 0.31
CA PHE A 173 7.01 -8.08 1.07
C PHE A 173 6.57 -9.36 1.77
N ARG A 174 6.50 -10.47 1.04
CA ARG A 174 6.16 -11.77 1.65
C ARG A 174 7.14 -12.19 2.74
N HIS A 175 8.42 -11.92 2.55
CA HIS A 175 9.43 -12.23 3.57
C HIS A 175 9.22 -11.38 4.82
N ILE A 176 9.01 -10.06 4.69
CA ILE A 176 8.76 -9.15 5.81
C ILE A 176 7.55 -9.64 6.63
N VAL A 177 6.44 -9.93 5.98
CA VAL A 177 5.24 -10.42 6.66
C VAL A 177 5.51 -11.72 7.40
N LYS A 178 6.23 -12.65 6.78
CA LYS A 178 6.51 -13.96 7.38
C LYS A 178 7.49 -13.90 8.56
N THR A 179 8.51 -13.03 8.50
CA THR A 179 9.60 -13.00 9.50
C THR A 179 9.41 -11.95 10.58
N GLU A 180 8.84 -10.80 10.22
CA GLU A 180 8.66 -9.67 11.14
C GLU A 180 7.23 -9.60 11.71
N GLY A 181 6.28 -10.39 11.16
CA GLY A 181 4.87 -10.33 11.54
C GLY A 181 4.16 -9.04 11.14
N CYS A 182 4.82 -8.20 10.35
CA CYS A 182 4.31 -6.91 9.89
C CYS A 182 3.17 -7.10 8.89
N ALA A 183 2.13 -6.27 8.95
CA ALA A 183 1.11 -6.21 7.92
C ALA A 183 1.50 -5.20 6.83
N ILE A 184 1.09 -5.43 5.59
CA ILE A 184 1.38 -4.54 4.46
C ILE A 184 0.08 -4.17 3.75
N LEU A 185 -0.18 -2.87 3.64
CA LEU A 185 -1.16 -2.29 2.72
C LEU A 185 -0.43 -1.58 1.59
N PHE A 186 -0.59 -2.02 0.36
CA PHE A 186 0.01 -1.31 -0.77
C PHE A 186 -0.98 -1.03 -1.89
N SER A 187 -0.90 0.18 -2.44
CA SER A 187 -1.66 0.54 -3.63
C SER A 187 -0.92 0.12 -4.88
N THR A 188 -1.65 -0.33 -5.89
CA THR A 188 -1.11 -0.60 -7.22
C THR A 188 -2.22 -0.57 -8.28
N HIS A 189 -1.84 -0.34 -9.53
CA HIS A 189 -2.67 -0.58 -10.70
C HIS A 189 -2.18 -1.82 -11.50
N ILE A 190 -1.17 -2.52 -10.97
CA ILE A 190 -0.53 -3.67 -11.59
C ILE A 190 -1.02 -4.95 -10.90
N THR A 191 -1.96 -5.64 -11.54
CA THR A 191 -2.62 -6.83 -10.98
C THR A 191 -1.65 -7.98 -10.72
N SER A 192 -0.64 -8.16 -11.58
CA SER A 192 0.35 -9.22 -11.44
C SER A 192 1.19 -9.14 -10.15
N ASP A 193 1.31 -7.95 -9.53
CA ASP A 193 2.01 -7.81 -8.26
C ASP A 193 1.18 -8.41 -7.12
N LEU A 194 -0.15 -8.24 -7.18
CA LEU A 194 -1.09 -8.81 -6.21
C LEU A 194 -1.17 -10.33 -6.34
N ASP A 195 -1.18 -10.85 -7.57
CA ASP A 195 -1.18 -12.29 -7.82
C ASP A 195 -0.01 -12.98 -7.13
N ARG A 196 1.12 -12.27 -6.99
CA ARG A 196 2.35 -12.79 -6.39
C ARG A 196 2.37 -12.73 -4.88
N CYS A 197 1.75 -11.73 -4.26
CA CYS A 197 1.97 -11.50 -2.83
C CYS A 197 0.74 -11.16 -2.00
N ALA A 198 -0.39 -10.75 -2.57
CA ALA A 198 -1.54 -10.32 -1.78
C ALA A 198 -2.35 -11.48 -1.21
N ASP A 199 -2.72 -11.37 0.06
CA ASP A 199 -3.66 -12.25 0.75
C ASP A 199 -5.08 -11.70 0.68
N ASP A 200 -5.21 -10.36 0.73
CA ASP A 200 -6.48 -9.64 0.66
C ASP A 200 -6.44 -8.61 -0.48
N ILE A 201 -7.58 -8.30 -1.04
CA ILE A 201 -7.73 -7.33 -2.12
C ILE A 201 -8.86 -6.38 -1.80
N THR A 202 -8.61 -5.08 -1.94
CA THR A 202 -9.61 -4.02 -1.90
C THR A 202 -9.60 -3.30 -3.24
N TYR A 203 -10.73 -3.35 -3.97
CA TYR A 203 -10.89 -2.68 -5.25
C TYR A 203 -11.63 -1.36 -5.06
N ILE A 204 -10.94 -0.27 -5.41
CA ILE A 204 -11.51 1.08 -5.40
C ILE A 204 -11.72 1.59 -6.83
N GLN A 205 -12.90 2.12 -7.10
CA GLN A 205 -13.29 2.71 -8.37
C GLN A 205 -14.06 4.00 -8.10
N ASN A 206 -13.74 5.08 -8.79
CA ASN A 206 -14.42 6.38 -8.68
C ASN A 206 -14.65 6.83 -7.22
N GLY A 207 -13.65 6.60 -6.35
CA GLY A 207 -13.67 6.99 -4.94
C GLY A 207 -14.51 6.08 -4.04
N ARG A 208 -15.01 4.93 -4.50
CA ARG A 208 -15.79 3.96 -3.73
C ARG A 208 -15.12 2.59 -3.72
N VAL A 209 -15.27 1.85 -2.63
CA VAL A 209 -14.85 0.45 -2.57
C VAL A 209 -15.93 -0.40 -3.20
N LEU A 210 -15.60 -1.09 -4.28
CA LEU A 210 -16.50 -2.06 -4.93
C LEU A 210 -16.52 -3.38 -4.17
N GLN A 211 -15.36 -3.85 -3.73
CA GLN A 211 -15.19 -5.09 -2.98
C GLN A 211 -13.92 -5.05 -2.14
N SER A 212 -13.98 -5.64 -0.96
CA SER A 212 -12.83 -5.88 -0.09
C SER A 212 -12.98 -7.24 0.57
N ALA A 213 -12.07 -8.18 0.29
CA ALA A 213 -12.13 -9.55 0.79
C ALA A 213 -10.77 -10.24 0.67
N ASP A 214 -10.63 -11.43 1.26
CA ASP A 214 -9.55 -12.35 0.91
C ASP A 214 -9.60 -12.65 -0.60
N ARG A 215 -8.44 -13.00 -1.15
CA ARG A 215 -8.25 -13.14 -2.60
C ARG A 215 -9.24 -14.13 -3.24
N GLU A 216 -9.52 -15.25 -2.59
CA GLU A 216 -10.42 -16.26 -3.15
C GLU A 216 -11.88 -15.78 -3.18
N THR A 217 -12.32 -15.20 -2.07
CA THR A 217 -13.66 -14.59 -1.95
C THR A 217 -13.81 -13.41 -2.92
N PHE A 218 -12.75 -12.60 -3.06
CA PHE A 218 -12.72 -11.49 -4.00
C PHE A 218 -12.95 -11.98 -5.45
N LEU A 219 -12.16 -12.93 -5.92
CA LEU A 219 -12.31 -13.47 -7.28
C LEU A 219 -13.69 -14.07 -7.52
N ARG A 220 -14.24 -14.78 -6.53
CA ARG A 220 -15.60 -15.36 -6.63
C ARG A 220 -16.70 -14.31 -6.73
N SER A 221 -16.57 -13.18 -6.04
CA SER A 221 -17.59 -12.12 -6.05
C SER A 221 -17.79 -11.49 -7.42
N PHE A 222 -16.80 -11.56 -8.30
CA PHE A 222 -16.87 -11.06 -9.68
C PHE A 222 -17.22 -12.15 -10.72
N GLY A 223 -17.72 -13.31 -10.27
CA GLY A 223 -18.13 -14.41 -11.16
C GLY A 223 -19.23 -14.02 -12.15
N HIS A 224 -20.04 -12.99 -11.86
CA HIS A 224 -21.06 -12.45 -12.74
C HIS A 224 -20.49 -11.76 -14.00
N LEU A 225 -19.21 -11.38 -14.00
CA LEU A 225 -18.53 -10.80 -15.15
C LEU A 225 -18.04 -11.86 -16.15
N LYS A 226 -18.19 -13.17 -15.86
CA LYS A 226 -17.81 -14.22 -16.78
C LYS A 226 -18.68 -14.23 -18.05
N THR A 227 -18.01 -14.51 -19.17
CA THR A 227 -18.67 -14.76 -20.45
C THR A 227 -18.65 -16.27 -20.77
N PRO A 228 -19.46 -16.76 -21.70
CA PRO A 228 -19.43 -18.17 -22.14
C PRO A 228 -18.08 -18.64 -22.68
N GLU A 229 -17.21 -17.71 -23.09
CA GLU A 229 -15.88 -18.00 -23.64
C GLU A 229 -14.82 -18.25 -22.55
N ASP A 230 -15.12 -17.89 -21.28
CA ASP A 230 -14.17 -18.05 -20.19
C ASP A 230 -14.12 -19.50 -19.72
N THR A 231 -13.03 -20.18 -19.96
CA THR A 231 -12.81 -21.60 -19.61
C THR A 231 -12.32 -21.79 -18.16
N GLY A 232 -11.92 -20.72 -17.45
CA GLY A 232 -11.34 -20.75 -16.10
C GLY A 232 -11.90 -19.65 -15.18
N PRO A 233 -11.37 -19.52 -13.97
CA PRO A 233 -11.67 -18.37 -13.10
C PRO A 233 -11.14 -17.08 -13.74
N LEU A 234 -11.84 -15.96 -13.51
CA LEU A 234 -11.35 -14.64 -13.92
C LEU A 234 -10.07 -14.29 -13.17
N THR A 235 -9.12 -13.67 -13.88
CA THR A 235 -7.94 -13.06 -13.27
C THR A 235 -8.28 -11.68 -12.70
N LEU A 236 -7.42 -11.13 -11.85
CA LEU A 236 -7.58 -9.74 -11.39
C LEU A 236 -7.57 -8.74 -12.54
N GLU A 237 -6.79 -9.03 -13.59
CA GLU A 237 -6.73 -8.20 -14.80
C GLU A 237 -8.06 -8.24 -15.57
N ASP A 238 -8.65 -9.43 -15.76
CA ASP A 238 -9.97 -9.57 -16.39
C ASP A 238 -11.05 -8.79 -15.63
N ILE A 239 -11.05 -8.91 -14.30
CA ILE A 239 -12.01 -8.20 -13.43
C ILE A 239 -11.87 -6.69 -13.65
N MET A 240 -10.65 -6.15 -13.55
CA MET A 240 -10.42 -4.72 -13.75
C MET A 240 -10.83 -4.26 -15.16
N LEU A 241 -10.41 -5.00 -16.21
CA LEU A 241 -10.74 -4.62 -17.58
C LEU A 241 -12.25 -4.64 -17.84
N ARG A 242 -12.96 -5.66 -17.35
CA ARG A 242 -14.41 -5.78 -17.59
C ARG A 242 -15.22 -4.79 -16.77
N THR A 243 -14.83 -4.53 -15.52
CA THR A 243 -15.48 -3.54 -14.69
C THR A 243 -15.32 -2.12 -15.24
N GLU A 244 -14.13 -1.79 -15.79
CA GLU A 244 -13.88 -0.47 -16.36
C GLU A 244 -14.54 -0.30 -17.75
N ARG A 245 -14.72 -1.39 -18.54
CA ARG A 245 -15.40 -1.32 -19.86
C ARG A 245 -16.90 -1.13 -19.73
N SER A 246 -17.56 -1.73 -18.75
CA SER A 246 -18.99 -1.56 -18.54
C SER A 246 -19.40 -0.10 -18.35
N GLU A 247 -18.52 0.74 -17.76
CA GLU A 247 -18.77 2.18 -17.64
C GLU A 247 -18.67 2.94 -18.98
N TRP A 248 -17.81 2.48 -19.90
CA TRP A 248 -17.67 3.13 -21.23
C TRP A 248 -18.90 2.87 -22.12
N ASP A 249 -19.49 1.69 -22.00
CA ASP A 249 -20.68 1.32 -22.77
C ASP A 249 -21.92 2.05 -22.24
N ASP A 250 -22.01 2.32 -20.95
CA ASP A 250 -23.11 3.09 -20.36
C ASP A 250 -23.01 4.60 -20.69
N ASP A 251 -21.79 5.18 -20.75
CA ASP A 251 -21.56 6.56 -21.17
C ASP A 251 -21.70 6.78 -22.68
N ALA A 252 -21.46 5.74 -23.50
CA ALA A 252 -21.61 5.81 -24.95
C ALA A 252 -23.06 5.69 -25.43
N ALA A 253 -24.01 5.43 -24.53
CA ALA A 253 -25.44 5.39 -24.80
C ALA A 253 -26.16 6.76 -24.66
N LEU A 254 -25.39 7.84 -24.40
CA LEU A 254 -25.83 9.24 -24.39
C LEU A 254 -25.38 9.96 -25.66
#